data_1126e63bdb393e0bf2e56eb109aa99cf
#
_entry.id   1126e63bdb393e0bf2e56eb109aa99cf
#
_cell.length_a   1.000
_cell.length_b   1.000
_cell.length_c   1.000
_cell.angle_alpha   90.00
_cell.angle_beta   90.00
_cell.angle_gamma   90.00
#
_symmetry.space_group_name_H-M   'P 1'
#
loop_
_entity.id
_entity.type
_entity.pdbx_description
1 polymer ?
#
loop_
_entity_poly.entity_id
_entity_poly.type
_entity_poly.pdbx_seq_one_letter_code
_entity_poly.pdbx_strand_id
1 'polypeptide(L)'
;MPETPQLKSVTLRTLQQMKSAGEKIACLTCYDASFTRVLEAAGVDMFIIGDSLGMVLKGHETTVPVTMADMIYHGANVARVGQHALRVVDMPYMSYANPEQALGNAARLIAEGGADMVKLEGGQDKADIVRHLVSHDIPVCGHIGLLPQSIEELGGYHVQGRDEAGARALLADAQALEAAGATLLVMECIPAELAALITSSVSMPTIGIGAGPDCDGQVLVLYDMLGITPGRLPRFVRNFLQDTDTVSYTHLRAHETVRSISYA
;
A
#
# COMPACT_ATOMS: atom_id res chain seq x y z
N MET A 1 11.65 -5.20 -31.80
CA MET A 1 11.74 -4.79 -30.40
C MET A 1 12.29 -5.99 -29.65
N PRO A 2 13.29 -5.87 -28.76
CA PRO A 2 13.70 -7.00 -27.95
C PRO A 2 12.48 -7.43 -27.10
N GLU A 3 12.22 -8.72 -27.06
CA GLU A 3 11.21 -9.31 -26.19
C GLU A 3 11.59 -8.98 -24.75
N THR A 4 10.77 -8.21 -24.06
CA THR A 4 10.92 -7.97 -22.62
C THR A 4 10.81 -9.34 -21.93
N PRO A 5 11.76 -9.75 -21.07
CA PRO A 5 11.65 -11.01 -20.35
C PRO A 5 10.29 -11.02 -19.62
N GLN A 6 9.50 -12.05 -19.87
CA GLN A 6 8.21 -12.20 -19.18
C GLN A 6 8.50 -12.48 -17.71
N LEU A 7 8.36 -11.46 -16.86
CA LEU A 7 8.53 -11.58 -15.41
C LEU A 7 7.46 -12.56 -14.88
N LYS A 8 7.86 -13.47 -14.00
CA LYS A 8 6.91 -14.38 -13.35
C LYS A 8 5.99 -13.58 -12.42
N SER A 9 4.72 -13.95 -12.35
CA SER A 9 3.78 -13.33 -11.41
C SER A 9 4.23 -13.52 -9.97
N VAL A 10 4.24 -12.42 -9.20
CA VAL A 10 4.49 -12.42 -7.76
C VAL A 10 3.22 -12.89 -7.04
N THR A 11 3.38 -13.84 -6.15
CA THR A 11 2.30 -14.41 -5.34
C THR A 11 2.61 -14.21 -3.86
N LEU A 12 1.65 -14.46 -2.97
CA LEU A 12 1.89 -14.49 -1.53
C LEU A 12 3.04 -15.42 -1.15
N ARG A 13 3.12 -16.59 -1.81
CA ARG A 13 4.23 -17.53 -1.61
C ARG A 13 5.56 -16.93 -2.02
N THR A 14 5.59 -16.14 -3.10
CA THR A 14 6.80 -15.43 -3.54
C THR A 14 7.25 -14.45 -2.46
N LEU A 15 6.34 -13.63 -1.91
CA LEU A 15 6.69 -12.68 -0.85
C LEU A 15 7.20 -13.37 0.43
N GLN A 16 6.61 -14.51 0.81
CA GLN A 16 7.10 -15.33 1.94
C GLN A 16 8.49 -15.90 1.69
N GLN A 17 8.78 -16.33 0.44
CA GLN A 17 10.11 -16.79 0.05
C GLN A 17 11.13 -15.65 0.10
N MET A 18 10.79 -14.45 -0.35
CA MET A 18 11.65 -13.27 -0.27
C MET A 18 11.98 -12.94 1.19
N LYS A 19 10.98 -12.92 2.10
CA LYS A 19 11.22 -12.76 3.54
C LYS A 19 12.19 -13.81 4.06
N SER A 20 11.97 -15.08 3.75
CA SER A 20 12.81 -16.17 4.21
C SER A 20 14.24 -16.10 3.66
N ALA A 21 14.43 -15.54 2.47
CA ALA A 21 15.73 -15.32 1.83
C ALA A 21 16.41 -14.01 2.25
N GLY A 22 15.72 -13.13 2.98
CA GLY A 22 16.19 -11.78 3.30
C GLY A 22 16.19 -10.83 2.10
N GLU A 23 15.46 -11.16 1.04
CA GLU A 23 15.27 -10.31 -0.13
C GLU A 23 14.21 -9.24 0.17
N LYS A 24 14.50 -7.99 -0.20
CA LYS A 24 13.58 -6.88 0.08
C LYS A 24 12.48 -6.79 -0.98
N ILE A 25 11.24 -6.63 -0.52
CA ILE A 25 10.04 -6.49 -1.35
C ILE A 25 9.90 -5.02 -1.75
N ALA A 26 9.91 -4.74 -3.04
CA ALA A 26 9.66 -3.41 -3.58
C ALA A 26 8.15 -3.20 -3.79
N CYS A 27 7.57 -2.25 -3.03
CA CYS A 27 6.17 -1.92 -3.13
C CYS A 27 5.95 -0.45 -3.46
N LEU A 28 4.98 -0.16 -4.31
CA LEU A 28 4.52 1.21 -4.61
C LEU A 28 3.00 1.26 -4.67
N THR A 29 2.42 2.44 -4.38
CA THR A 29 1.03 2.65 -4.75
C THR A 29 0.91 2.76 -6.26
N CYS A 30 -0.18 2.23 -6.81
CA CYS A 30 -0.48 2.33 -8.24
C CYS A 30 -1.99 2.48 -8.46
N TYR A 31 -2.40 3.31 -9.42
CA TYR A 31 -3.80 3.68 -9.56
C TYR A 31 -4.33 3.60 -10.98
N ASP A 32 -3.48 3.35 -11.98
CA ASP A 32 -3.86 3.35 -13.39
C ASP A 32 -2.99 2.44 -14.25
N ALA A 33 -3.46 2.19 -15.48
CA ALA A 33 -2.83 1.28 -16.42
C ALA A 33 -1.46 1.75 -16.94
N SER A 34 -1.23 3.06 -17.06
CA SER A 34 0.03 3.60 -17.60
C SER A 34 1.16 3.39 -16.60
N PHE A 35 0.95 3.80 -15.35
CA PHE A 35 1.91 3.56 -14.27
C PHE A 35 2.11 2.07 -13.99
N THR A 36 1.06 1.25 -14.04
CA THR A 36 1.19 -0.21 -13.88
C THR A 36 2.26 -0.78 -14.81
N ARG A 37 2.21 -0.45 -16.11
CA ARG A 37 3.20 -0.95 -17.07
C ARG A 37 4.61 -0.47 -16.80
N VAL A 38 4.77 0.81 -16.42
CA VAL A 38 6.08 1.40 -16.13
C VAL A 38 6.68 0.75 -14.88
N LEU A 39 5.88 0.57 -13.84
CA LEU A 39 6.33 0.03 -12.56
C LEU A 39 6.64 -1.47 -12.64
N GLU A 40 5.85 -2.25 -13.39
CA GLU A 40 6.18 -3.66 -13.67
C GLU A 40 7.46 -3.80 -14.49
N ALA A 41 7.66 -2.94 -15.48
CA ALA A 41 8.91 -2.93 -16.25
C ALA A 41 10.13 -2.53 -15.39
N ALA A 42 9.91 -1.79 -14.30
CA ALA A 42 10.93 -1.45 -13.31
C ALA A 42 11.15 -2.55 -12.26
N GLY A 43 10.36 -3.64 -12.26
CA GLY A 43 10.51 -4.78 -11.35
C GLY A 43 9.88 -4.56 -9.98
N VAL A 44 8.81 -3.76 -9.88
CA VAL A 44 8.05 -3.63 -8.62
C VAL A 44 7.31 -4.94 -8.33
N ASP A 45 7.47 -5.46 -7.12
CA ASP A 45 6.94 -6.77 -6.71
C ASP A 45 5.46 -6.70 -6.32
N MET A 46 5.03 -5.57 -5.75
CA MET A 46 3.70 -5.44 -5.20
C MET A 46 3.14 -4.03 -5.42
N PHE A 47 1.86 -3.95 -5.75
CA PHE A 47 1.11 -2.69 -5.79
C PHE A 47 0.13 -2.61 -4.63
N ILE A 48 0.05 -1.44 -4.01
CA ILE A 48 -1.09 -1.07 -3.19
C ILE A 48 -1.95 -0.09 -4.00
N ILE A 49 -3.16 -0.51 -4.33
CA ILE A 49 -4.20 0.37 -4.83
C ILE A 49 -4.85 0.96 -3.59
N GLY A 50 -4.25 2.06 -3.11
CA GLY A 50 -4.53 2.64 -1.81
C GLY A 50 -5.63 3.69 -1.85
N ASP A 51 -6.37 3.85 -0.76
CA ASP A 51 -7.34 4.94 -0.59
C ASP A 51 -6.67 6.33 -0.49
N SER A 52 -5.32 6.36 -0.36
CA SER A 52 -4.49 7.55 -0.62
C SER A 52 -4.78 8.22 -1.97
N LEU A 53 -5.40 7.50 -2.95
CA LEU A 53 -5.92 8.08 -4.18
C LEU A 53 -6.88 9.26 -3.93
N GLY A 54 -7.58 9.26 -2.81
CA GLY A 54 -8.43 10.36 -2.40
C GLY A 54 -7.66 11.66 -2.28
N MET A 55 -6.47 11.59 -1.72
CA MET A 55 -5.59 12.75 -1.53
C MET A 55 -4.82 13.10 -2.81
N VAL A 56 -4.13 12.13 -3.41
CA VAL A 56 -3.17 12.40 -4.51
C VAL A 56 -3.81 12.49 -5.89
N LEU A 57 -5.00 11.91 -6.10
CA LEU A 57 -5.71 11.97 -7.39
C LEU A 57 -6.97 12.84 -7.33
N LYS A 58 -7.75 12.72 -6.25
CA LYS A 58 -9.04 13.42 -6.12
C LYS A 58 -8.93 14.75 -5.41
N GLY A 59 -7.78 15.06 -4.77
CA GLY A 59 -7.52 16.31 -4.08
C GLY A 59 -8.30 16.49 -2.77
N HIS A 60 -8.74 15.39 -2.14
CA HIS A 60 -9.32 15.44 -0.80
C HIS A 60 -8.24 15.67 0.26
N GLU A 61 -8.60 16.23 1.39
CA GLU A 61 -7.69 16.45 2.53
C GLU A 61 -7.37 15.14 3.27
N THR A 62 -8.27 14.15 3.20
CA THR A 62 -8.15 12.84 3.87
C THR A 62 -8.58 11.70 2.93
N THR A 63 -8.35 10.45 3.36
CA THR A 63 -8.80 9.26 2.63
C THR A 63 -10.29 8.93 2.86
N VAL A 64 -10.92 9.50 3.88
CA VAL A 64 -12.30 9.21 4.32
C VAL A 64 -13.36 9.32 3.21
N PRO A 65 -13.30 10.30 2.27
CA PRO A 65 -14.29 10.42 1.21
C PRO A 65 -14.18 9.37 0.08
N VAL A 66 -13.16 8.50 0.11
CA VAL A 66 -12.98 7.48 -0.92
C VAL A 66 -14.04 6.40 -0.80
N THR A 67 -14.64 6.03 -1.93
CA THR A 67 -15.75 5.07 -1.99
C THR A 67 -15.28 3.69 -2.48
N MET A 68 -16.10 2.65 -2.23
CA MET A 68 -15.91 1.34 -2.84
C MET A 68 -15.87 1.38 -4.37
N ALA A 69 -16.66 2.27 -4.98
CA ALA A 69 -16.67 2.44 -6.43
C ALA A 69 -15.34 3.00 -6.96
N ASP A 70 -14.72 3.93 -6.24
CA ASP A 70 -13.39 4.45 -6.56
C ASP A 70 -12.34 3.31 -6.51
N MET A 71 -12.35 2.52 -5.43
CA MET A 71 -11.40 1.44 -5.24
C MET A 71 -11.54 0.35 -6.32
N ILE A 72 -12.76 -0.03 -6.65
CA ILE A 72 -13.05 -0.99 -7.73
C ILE A 72 -12.58 -0.42 -9.08
N TYR A 73 -12.88 0.85 -9.37
CA TYR A 73 -12.48 1.49 -10.63
C TYR A 73 -10.97 1.50 -10.82
N HIS A 74 -10.23 1.96 -9.82
CA HIS A 74 -8.77 2.03 -9.90
C HIS A 74 -8.12 0.63 -9.87
N GLY A 75 -8.63 -0.29 -9.04
CA GLY A 75 -8.21 -1.67 -9.02
C GLY A 75 -8.35 -2.36 -10.38
N ALA A 76 -9.52 -2.23 -11.02
CA ALA A 76 -9.78 -2.79 -12.34
C ALA A 76 -8.86 -2.20 -13.43
N ASN A 77 -8.48 -0.91 -13.34
CA ASN A 77 -7.56 -0.30 -14.28
C ASN A 77 -6.15 -0.87 -14.16
N VAL A 78 -5.67 -1.08 -12.93
CA VAL A 78 -4.39 -1.74 -12.65
C VAL A 78 -4.43 -3.21 -13.09
N ALA A 79 -5.45 -3.95 -12.69
CA ALA A 79 -5.57 -5.39 -12.95
C ALA A 79 -5.66 -5.72 -14.46
N ARG A 80 -6.28 -4.84 -15.26
CA ARG A 80 -6.45 -5.06 -16.70
C ARG A 80 -5.13 -5.19 -17.46
N VAL A 81 -4.07 -4.57 -16.98
CA VAL A 81 -2.76 -4.55 -17.65
C VAL A 81 -1.64 -5.14 -16.80
N GLY A 82 -1.84 -5.26 -15.48
CA GLY A 82 -0.88 -5.85 -14.55
C GLY A 82 -0.78 -7.37 -14.75
N GLN A 83 0.44 -7.88 -14.85
CA GLN A 83 0.74 -9.29 -15.09
C GLN A 83 1.75 -9.87 -14.09
N HIS A 84 2.52 -9.01 -13.43
CA HIS A 84 3.64 -9.41 -12.58
C HIS A 84 3.38 -9.13 -11.10
N ALA A 85 3.14 -7.87 -10.74
CA ALA A 85 3.06 -7.44 -9.35
C ALA A 85 1.80 -7.96 -8.63
N LEU A 86 1.94 -8.35 -7.37
CA LEU A 86 0.79 -8.68 -6.51
C LEU A 86 -0.05 -7.42 -6.24
N ARG A 87 -1.37 -7.48 -6.40
CA ARG A 87 -2.29 -6.35 -6.25
C ARG A 87 -3.02 -6.42 -4.91
N VAL A 88 -2.68 -5.50 -4.03
CA VAL A 88 -3.39 -5.30 -2.76
C VAL A 88 -4.30 -4.09 -2.90
N VAL A 89 -5.59 -4.23 -2.63
CA VAL A 89 -6.58 -3.15 -2.74
C VAL A 89 -7.13 -2.80 -1.38
N ASP A 90 -7.11 -1.51 -1.04
CA ASP A 90 -7.62 -1.05 0.25
C ASP A 90 -9.13 -1.17 0.33
N MET A 91 -9.60 -1.62 1.47
CA MET A 91 -10.99 -1.47 1.88
C MET A 91 -11.16 -0.03 2.41
N PRO A 92 -11.94 0.84 1.76
CA PRO A 92 -12.04 2.25 2.16
C PRO A 92 -12.80 2.39 3.49
N TYR A 93 -12.70 3.59 4.08
CA TYR A 93 -13.33 3.93 5.35
C TYR A 93 -14.77 3.42 5.44
N MET A 94 -15.14 2.79 6.58
CA MET A 94 -16.46 2.22 6.86
C MET A 94 -16.94 1.12 5.91
N SER A 95 -16.10 0.59 5.04
CA SER A 95 -16.47 -0.54 4.18
C SER A 95 -16.35 -1.91 4.87
N TYR A 96 -15.80 -1.96 6.08
CA TYR A 96 -15.57 -3.16 6.90
C TYR A 96 -15.97 -2.96 8.37
N ALA A 97 -17.08 -2.26 8.62
CA ALA A 97 -17.55 -1.98 9.97
C ALA A 97 -18.04 -3.24 10.73
N ASN A 98 -18.37 -4.30 10.01
CA ASN A 98 -18.72 -5.62 10.56
C ASN A 98 -18.31 -6.73 9.57
N PRO A 99 -18.22 -8.01 10.01
CA PRO A 99 -17.74 -9.11 9.17
C PRO A 99 -18.53 -9.32 7.87
N GLU A 100 -19.85 -9.25 7.91
CA GLU A 100 -20.71 -9.48 6.73
C GLU A 100 -20.53 -8.39 5.68
N GLN A 101 -20.48 -7.14 6.10
CA GLN A 101 -20.21 -6.01 5.22
C GLN A 101 -18.79 -6.12 4.61
N ALA A 102 -17.80 -6.45 5.44
CA ALA A 102 -16.44 -6.67 5.00
C ALA A 102 -16.37 -7.76 3.93
N LEU A 103 -17.03 -8.90 4.14
CA LEU A 103 -17.07 -10.00 3.20
C LEU A 103 -17.66 -9.57 1.85
N GLY A 104 -18.82 -8.92 1.86
CA GLY A 104 -19.47 -8.45 0.64
C GLY A 104 -18.61 -7.45 -0.14
N ASN A 105 -17.95 -6.51 0.55
CA ASN A 105 -17.10 -5.52 -0.07
C ASN A 105 -15.77 -6.12 -0.56
N ALA A 106 -15.14 -6.99 0.21
CA ALA A 106 -13.91 -7.68 -0.20
C ALA A 106 -14.15 -8.56 -1.44
N ALA A 107 -15.24 -9.29 -1.49
CA ALA A 107 -15.62 -10.07 -2.66
C ALA A 107 -15.74 -9.20 -3.92
N ARG A 108 -16.29 -7.98 -3.80
CA ARG A 108 -16.37 -7.02 -4.91
C ARG A 108 -15.00 -6.49 -5.33
N LEU A 109 -14.12 -6.19 -4.38
CA LEU A 109 -12.74 -5.76 -4.70
C LEU A 109 -11.99 -6.83 -5.48
N ILE A 110 -12.19 -8.10 -5.15
CA ILE A 110 -11.57 -9.22 -5.87
C ILE A 110 -12.24 -9.42 -7.23
N ALA A 111 -13.55 -9.58 -7.29
CA ALA A 111 -14.25 -9.95 -8.50
C ALA A 111 -14.36 -8.82 -9.54
N GLU A 112 -14.62 -7.58 -9.08
CA GLU A 112 -14.83 -6.42 -9.95
C GLU A 112 -13.55 -5.56 -10.04
N GLY A 113 -12.79 -5.42 -8.93
CA GLY A 113 -11.59 -4.61 -8.83
C GLY A 113 -10.29 -5.34 -9.24
N GLY A 114 -10.32 -6.67 -9.34
CA GLY A 114 -9.16 -7.49 -9.71
C GLY A 114 -8.06 -7.53 -8.64
N ALA A 115 -8.44 -7.38 -7.36
CA ALA A 115 -7.51 -7.54 -6.24
C ALA A 115 -7.07 -8.99 -6.10
N ASP A 116 -5.81 -9.20 -5.76
CA ASP A 116 -5.30 -10.50 -5.30
C ASP A 116 -5.44 -10.62 -3.77
N MET A 117 -5.54 -9.49 -3.07
CA MET A 117 -5.62 -9.37 -1.62
C MET A 117 -6.33 -8.06 -1.26
N VAL A 118 -7.05 -8.03 -0.15
CA VAL A 118 -7.61 -6.79 0.41
C VAL A 118 -6.79 -6.30 1.60
N LYS A 119 -6.71 -4.97 1.80
CA LYS A 119 -6.07 -4.37 2.97
C LYS A 119 -7.11 -3.64 3.83
N LEU A 120 -6.99 -3.74 5.14
CA LEU A 120 -7.81 -3.03 6.12
C LEU A 120 -6.96 -2.51 7.28
N GLU A 121 -7.42 -1.43 7.89
CA GLU A 121 -6.75 -0.73 8.98
C GLU A 121 -7.31 -1.15 10.35
N GLY A 122 -6.39 -1.32 11.31
CA GLY A 122 -6.66 -1.70 12.69
C GLY A 122 -5.93 -2.96 13.10
N GLY A 123 -5.93 -3.24 14.39
CA GLY A 123 -5.21 -4.32 15.03
C GLY A 123 -6.14 -5.41 15.60
N GLN A 124 -6.03 -5.65 16.90
CA GLN A 124 -6.81 -6.66 17.63
C GLN A 124 -8.33 -6.47 17.46
N ASP A 125 -8.78 -5.24 17.36
CA ASP A 125 -10.18 -4.87 17.16
C ASP A 125 -10.75 -5.31 15.80
N LYS A 126 -9.87 -5.62 14.84
CA LYS A 126 -10.26 -6.11 13.50
C LYS A 126 -9.99 -7.61 13.31
N ALA A 127 -9.43 -8.30 14.31
CA ALA A 127 -9.07 -9.70 14.19
C ALA A 127 -10.27 -10.61 13.80
N ASP A 128 -11.48 -10.32 14.29
CA ASP A 128 -12.67 -11.09 13.93
C ASP A 128 -13.09 -10.88 12.48
N ILE A 129 -12.94 -9.66 11.96
CA ILE A 129 -13.18 -9.34 10.53
C ILE A 129 -12.17 -10.09 9.67
N VAL A 130 -10.87 -10.02 10.03
CA VAL A 130 -9.81 -10.73 9.30
C VAL A 130 -10.08 -12.24 9.27
N ARG A 131 -10.40 -12.84 10.43
CA ARG A 131 -10.73 -14.27 10.53
C ARG A 131 -11.92 -14.63 9.65
N HIS A 132 -12.95 -13.81 9.64
CA HIS A 132 -14.14 -14.03 8.82
C HIS A 132 -13.79 -13.99 7.32
N LEU A 133 -13.04 -12.99 6.86
CA LEU A 133 -12.59 -12.90 5.46
C LEU A 133 -11.73 -14.11 5.05
N VAL A 134 -10.75 -14.46 5.87
CA VAL A 134 -9.84 -15.58 5.60
C VAL A 134 -10.59 -16.93 5.57
N SER A 135 -11.62 -17.11 6.42
CA SER A 135 -12.47 -18.32 6.40
C SER A 135 -13.30 -18.48 5.11
N HIS A 136 -13.36 -17.42 4.30
CA HIS A 136 -14.02 -17.41 2.98
C HIS A 136 -12.98 -17.29 1.83
N ASP A 137 -11.74 -17.73 2.06
CA ASP A 137 -10.65 -17.74 1.08
C ASP A 137 -10.24 -16.36 0.56
N ILE A 138 -10.51 -15.29 1.30
CA ILE A 138 -10.07 -13.93 0.96
C ILE A 138 -8.75 -13.62 1.65
N PRO A 139 -7.64 -13.42 0.90
CA PRO A 139 -6.37 -13.02 1.48
C PRO A 139 -6.43 -11.61 2.05
N VAL A 140 -5.86 -11.42 3.25
CA VAL A 140 -5.91 -10.14 3.97
C VAL A 140 -4.51 -9.64 4.30
N CYS A 141 -4.29 -8.36 4.00
CA CYS A 141 -3.20 -7.54 4.49
C CYS A 141 -3.69 -6.69 5.66
N GLY A 142 -3.06 -6.80 6.82
CA GLY A 142 -3.29 -5.90 7.94
C GLY A 142 -2.57 -4.57 7.76
N HIS A 143 -3.01 -3.54 8.46
CA HIS A 143 -2.34 -2.24 8.51
C HIS A 143 -2.39 -1.68 9.93
N ILE A 144 -1.23 -1.47 10.54
CA ILE A 144 -1.07 -0.96 11.91
C ILE A 144 -0.13 0.24 11.97
N GLY A 145 -0.12 0.93 13.09
CA GLY A 145 0.65 2.15 13.31
C GLY A 145 -0.21 3.39 13.07
N LEU A 146 0.25 4.31 12.24
CA LEU A 146 -0.59 5.41 11.78
C LEU A 146 -1.65 4.85 10.82
N LEU A 147 -2.91 5.20 11.07
CA LEU A 147 -4.05 4.77 10.27
C LEU A 147 -4.68 5.99 9.60
N PRO A 148 -4.49 6.21 8.29
CA PRO A 148 -5.02 7.36 7.57
C PRO A 148 -6.55 7.52 7.68
N GLN A 149 -7.29 6.41 7.77
CA GLN A 149 -8.74 6.42 7.94
C GLN A 149 -9.20 6.91 9.33
N SER A 150 -8.30 6.89 10.33
CA SER A 150 -8.54 7.35 11.70
C SER A 150 -7.72 8.60 12.06
N ILE A 151 -7.25 9.35 11.07
CA ILE A 151 -6.29 10.46 11.26
C ILE A 151 -6.83 11.56 12.19
N GLU A 152 -8.13 11.83 12.17
CA GLU A 152 -8.76 12.81 13.04
C GLU A 152 -8.78 12.34 14.50
N GLU A 153 -9.06 11.07 14.74
CA GLU A 153 -9.02 10.46 16.09
C GLU A 153 -7.61 10.46 16.66
N LEU A 154 -6.61 10.19 15.80
CA LEU A 154 -5.20 10.20 16.16
C LEU A 154 -4.62 11.62 16.36
N GLY A 155 -5.38 12.66 16.08
CA GLY A 155 -4.94 14.07 16.21
C GLY A 155 -3.90 14.50 15.19
N GLY A 156 -3.82 13.83 14.03
CA GLY A 156 -2.91 14.13 12.94
C GLY A 156 -1.82 13.08 12.70
N TYR A 157 -0.89 13.41 11.79
CA TYR A 157 0.19 12.50 11.36
C TYR A 157 1.31 12.42 12.40
N HIS A 158 1.14 11.56 13.41
CA HIS A 158 2.10 11.33 14.48
C HIS A 158 2.66 9.90 14.45
N VAL A 159 3.94 9.76 14.83
CA VAL A 159 4.56 8.44 15.00
C VAL A 159 3.87 7.71 16.15
N GLN A 160 3.37 6.51 15.89
CA GLN A 160 2.66 5.65 16.84
C GLN A 160 3.65 4.72 17.58
N GLY A 161 3.29 4.24 18.78
CA GLY A 161 4.12 3.29 19.50
C GLY A 161 5.43 3.85 20.06
N ARG A 162 5.48 5.15 20.40
CA ARG A 162 6.68 5.81 20.94
C ARG A 162 6.94 5.46 22.41
N ASP A 163 5.92 5.15 23.16
CA ASP A 163 6.02 4.69 24.55
C ASP A 163 5.89 3.18 24.65
N GLU A 164 6.22 2.65 25.82
CA GLU A 164 6.21 1.21 26.07
C GLU A 164 4.81 0.58 25.94
N ALA A 165 3.77 1.30 26.32
CA ALA A 165 2.39 0.81 26.23
C ALA A 165 1.93 0.73 24.77
N GLY A 166 2.16 1.78 24.00
CA GLY A 166 1.87 1.81 22.55
C GLY A 166 2.69 0.80 21.77
N ALA A 167 3.97 0.61 22.12
CA ALA A 167 4.81 -0.41 21.49
C ALA A 167 4.29 -1.83 21.75
N ARG A 168 3.89 -2.13 22.99
CA ARG A 168 3.27 -3.42 23.32
C ARG A 168 1.93 -3.64 22.62
N ALA A 169 1.12 -2.59 22.51
CA ALA A 169 -0.16 -2.66 21.80
C ALA A 169 0.05 -3.00 20.32
N LEU A 170 0.95 -2.30 19.60
CA LEU A 170 1.24 -2.57 18.20
C LEU A 170 1.84 -3.96 17.97
N LEU A 171 2.69 -4.46 18.85
CA LEU A 171 3.18 -5.84 18.76
C LEU A 171 2.04 -6.85 18.93
N ALA A 172 1.15 -6.62 19.90
CA ALA A 172 -0.01 -7.49 20.11
C ALA A 172 -1.00 -7.41 18.93
N ASP A 173 -1.18 -6.24 18.32
CA ASP A 173 -1.98 -6.05 17.09
C ASP A 173 -1.44 -6.90 15.92
N ALA A 174 -0.13 -6.84 15.67
CA ALA A 174 0.50 -7.63 14.62
C ALA A 174 0.30 -9.13 14.84
N GLN A 175 0.51 -9.61 16.07
CA GLN A 175 0.33 -11.02 16.42
C GLN A 175 -1.13 -11.47 16.34
N ALA A 176 -2.08 -10.61 16.73
CA ALA A 176 -3.50 -10.91 16.64
C ALA A 176 -3.99 -11.00 15.19
N LEU A 177 -3.51 -10.10 14.31
CA LEU A 177 -3.81 -10.15 12.89
C LEU A 177 -3.25 -11.42 12.23
N GLU A 178 -2.01 -11.80 12.54
CA GLU A 178 -1.43 -13.05 12.06
C GLU A 178 -2.21 -14.27 12.56
N ALA A 179 -2.54 -14.32 13.85
CA ALA A 179 -3.36 -15.40 14.42
C ALA A 179 -4.77 -15.46 13.83
N ALA A 180 -5.30 -14.35 13.33
CA ALA A 180 -6.56 -14.28 12.60
C ALA A 180 -6.44 -14.74 11.13
N GLY A 181 -5.21 -14.94 10.62
CA GLY A 181 -4.93 -15.44 9.29
C GLY A 181 -4.49 -14.38 8.28
N ALA A 182 -4.18 -13.15 8.72
CA ALA A 182 -3.53 -12.18 7.84
C ALA A 182 -2.20 -12.73 7.33
N THR A 183 -1.89 -12.49 6.06
CA THR A 183 -0.71 -13.04 5.38
C THR A 183 0.28 -11.99 4.92
N LEU A 184 -0.01 -10.72 5.19
CA LEU A 184 0.83 -9.55 4.94
C LEU A 184 0.50 -8.47 5.97
N LEU A 185 1.47 -7.63 6.33
CA LEU A 185 1.29 -6.53 7.28
C LEU A 185 1.96 -5.26 6.76
N VAL A 186 1.21 -4.17 6.69
CA VAL A 186 1.74 -2.81 6.52
C VAL A 186 1.95 -2.19 7.89
N MET A 187 3.10 -1.55 8.09
CA MET A 187 3.44 -0.81 9.31
C MET A 187 3.75 0.64 8.94
N GLU A 188 2.93 1.58 9.40
CA GLU A 188 3.07 2.98 9.06
C GLU A 188 3.47 3.85 10.25
N CYS A 189 4.49 4.70 10.05
CA CYS A 189 4.92 5.73 11.00
C CYS A 189 5.08 5.20 12.44
N ILE A 190 5.88 4.16 12.61
CA ILE A 190 6.28 3.60 13.91
C ILE A 190 7.81 3.68 14.07
N PRO A 191 8.35 3.63 15.31
CA PRO A 191 9.81 3.60 15.53
C PRO A 191 10.48 2.41 14.82
N ALA A 192 11.66 2.63 14.25
CA ALA A 192 12.39 1.62 13.48
C ALA A 192 12.68 0.36 14.31
N GLU A 193 13.05 0.53 15.58
CA GLU A 193 13.34 -0.58 16.50
C GLU A 193 12.09 -1.42 16.78
N LEU A 194 10.92 -0.78 16.88
CA LEU A 194 9.64 -1.47 17.03
C LEU A 194 9.27 -2.22 15.76
N ALA A 195 9.47 -1.62 14.59
CA ALA A 195 9.23 -2.27 13.30
C ALA A 195 10.13 -3.51 13.12
N ALA A 196 11.41 -3.43 13.49
CA ALA A 196 12.33 -4.56 13.49
C ALA A 196 11.87 -5.69 14.43
N LEU A 197 11.42 -5.33 15.64
CA LEU A 197 10.89 -6.29 16.61
C LEU A 197 9.63 -6.98 16.06
N ILE A 198 8.66 -6.24 15.53
CA ILE A 198 7.45 -6.81 14.94
C ILE A 198 7.81 -7.72 13.77
N THR A 199 8.67 -7.27 12.84
CA THR A 199 9.11 -8.04 11.68
C THR A 199 9.70 -9.40 12.05
N SER A 200 10.49 -9.45 13.13
CA SER A 200 11.07 -10.70 13.64
C SER A 200 10.08 -11.57 14.43
N SER A 201 8.98 -10.99 14.92
CA SER A 201 8.00 -11.66 15.78
C SER A 201 6.86 -12.33 14.99
N VAL A 202 6.70 -12.01 13.71
CA VAL A 202 5.65 -12.57 12.84
C VAL A 202 6.25 -13.32 11.65
N SER A 203 5.55 -14.32 11.16
CA SER A 203 5.97 -15.10 9.98
C SER A 203 5.52 -14.46 8.66
N MET A 204 4.44 -13.68 8.69
CA MET A 204 3.97 -12.94 7.52
C MET A 204 4.96 -11.85 7.12
N PRO A 205 5.17 -11.57 5.81
CA PRO A 205 5.98 -10.44 5.36
C PRO A 205 5.46 -9.12 5.88
N THR A 206 6.38 -8.19 6.18
CA THR A 206 6.08 -6.84 6.68
C THR A 206 6.54 -5.79 5.69
N ILE A 207 5.68 -4.81 5.42
CA ILE A 207 5.96 -3.69 4.51
C ILE A 207 5.92 -2.40 5.32
N GLY A 208 7.05 -1.69 5.37
CA GLY A 208 7.17 -0.44 6.12
C GLY A 208 6.89 0.79 5.26
N ILE A 209 6.29 1.80 5.87
CA ILE A 209 6.23 3.16 5.39
C ILE A 209 6.49 4.12 6.55
N GLY A 210 7.62 4.83 6.53
CA GLY A 210 8.06 5.61 7.67
C GLY A 210 8.32 4.77 8.94
N ALA A 211 8.72 3.50 8.77
CA ALA A 211 8.93 2.52 9.84
C ALA A 211 10.39 2.00 9.90
N GLY A 212 11.33 2.69 9.27
CA GLY A 212 12.73 2.27 9.21
C GLY A 212 13.02 1.16 8.17
N PRO A 213 14.29 0.76 8.02
CA PRO A 213 14.73 -0.11 6.91
C PRO A 213 14.57 -1.61 7.19
N ASP A 214 14.24 -2.02 8.42
CA ASP A 214 14.34 -3.42 8.87
C ASP A 214 13.08 -4.24 8.58
N CYS A 215 12.04 -3.65 7.96
CA CYS A 215 10.90 -4.38 7.42
C CYS A 215 11.33 -5.25 6.22
N ASP A 216 10.56 -6.28 5.90
CA ASP A 216 10.83 -7.17 4.75
C ASP A 216 10.69 -6.43 3.41
N GLY A 217 9.85 -5.40 3.35
CA GLY A 217 9.70 -4.51 2.20
C GLY A 217 9.41 -3.08 2.59
N GLN A 218 9.36 -2.20 1.59
CA GLN A 218 9.04 -0.78 1.74
C GLN A 218 7.97 -0.36 0.73
N VAL A 219 7.03 0.47 1.18
CA VAL A 219 6.08 1.12 0.28
C VAL A 219 6.22 2.64 0.34
N LEU A 220 6.05 3.29 -0.80
CA LEU A 220 5.85 4.73 -0.90
C LEU A 220 4.61 5.01 -1.76
N VAL A 221 3.97 6.14 -1.47
CA VAL A 221 2.98 6.70 -2.39
C VAL A 221 3.73 7.15 -3.64
N LEU A 222 3.33 6.63 -4.81
CA LEU A 222 4.03 6.88 -6.07
C LEU A 222 4.23 8.37 -6.36
N TYR A 223 3.20 9.18 -6.13
CA TYR A 223 3.22 10.61 -6.37
C TYR A 223 4.19 11.35 -5.44
N ASP A 224 4.32 10.89 -4.21
CA ASP A 224 5.30 11.42 -3.26
C ASP A 224 6.73 11.07 -3.71
N MET A 225 6.96 9.82 -4.11
CA MET A 225 8.24 9.34 -4.63
C MET A 225 8.70 10.15 -5.86
N LEU A 226 7.76 10.50 -6.73
CA LEU A 226 8.02 11.32 -7.92
C LEU A 226 8.06 12.83 -7.62
N GLY A 227 7.74 13.24 -6.39
CA GLY A 227 7.73 14.66 -5.99
C GLY A 227 6.68 15.51 -6.70
N ILE A 228 5.58 14.91 -7.15
CA ILE A 228 4.47 15.61 -7.82
C ILE A 228 3.27 15.85 -6.91
N THR A 229 3.24 15.29 -5.70
CA THR A 229 2.24 15.61 -4.68
C THR A 229 2.39 17.08 -4.27
N PRO A 230 1.32 17.89 -4.32
CA PRO A 230 1.38 19.27 -3.88
C PRO A 230 1.52 19.37 -2.35
N GLY A 231 2.29 20.35 -1.89
CA GLY A 231 2.45 20.63 -0.46
C GLY A 231 3.73 20.02 0.14
N ARG A 232 3.69 19.76 1.44
CA ARG A 232 4.85 19.24 2.17
C ARG A 232 4.85 17.72 2.17
N LEU A 233 5.91 17.14 1.62
CA LEU A 233 6.14 15.69 1.69
C LEU A 233 6.41 15.22 3.13
N PRO A 234 5.98 14.00 3.50
CA PRO A 234 6.38 13.36 4.74
C PRO A 234 7.92 13.27 4.87
N ARG A 235 8.44 13.35 6.10
CA ARG A 235 9.90 13.40 6.33
C ARG A 235 10.65 12.15 5.88
N PHE A 236 9.97 11.01 5.81
CA PHE A 236 10.54 9.73 5.38
C PHE A 236 10.54 9.57 3.85
N VAL A 237 9.88 10.46 3.12
CA VAL A 237 9.82 10.42 1.65
C VAL A 237 11.04 11.11 1.07
N ARG A 238 11.67 10.46 0.10
CA ARG A 238 12.65 11.05 -0.79
C ARG A 238 12.00 11.30 -2.15
N ASN A 239 12.16 12.51 -2.69
CA ASN A 239 11.86 12.77 -4.09
C ASN A 239 12.99 12.22 -4.97
N PHE A 240 12.73 11.12 -5.66
CA PHE A 240 13.73 10.44 -6.48
C PHE A 240 13.98 11.12 -7.82
N LEU A 241 13.15 12.10 -8.20
CA LEU A 241 13.35 12.90 -9.43
C LEU A 241 14.05 14.24 -9.16
N GLN A 242 14.34 14.60 -7.91
CA GLN A 242 14.85 15.91 -7.55
C GLN A 242 16.19 16.24 -8.23
N ASP A 243 17.06 15.23 -8.40
CA ASP A 243 18.43 15.38 -8.91
C ASP A 243 18.60 14.75 -10.31
N THR A 244 17.49 14.49 -11.04
CA THR A 244 17.57 13.87 -12.36
C THR A 244 17.44 14.94 -13.46
N ASP A 245 18.48 15.08 -14.29
CA ASP A 245 18.46 15.86 -15.53
C ASP A 245 17.70 15.15 -16.66
N THR A 246 16.73 14.27 -16.30
CA THR A 246 16.00 13.52 -17.33
C THR A 246 14.96 14.38 -18.00
N VAL A 247 14.76 14.14 -19.29
CA VAL A 247 13.70 14.76 -20.11
C VAL A 247 12.32 14.61 -19.45
N SER A 248 12.08 13.50 -18.75
CA SER A 248 10.87 13.25 -17.99
C SER A 248 10.65 14.28 -16.86
N TYR A 249 11.70 14.70 -16.16
CA TYR A 249 11.62 15.72 -15.12
C TYR A 249 11.37 17.11 -15.71
N THR A 250 12.05 17.43 -16.82
CA THR A 250 11.88 18.71 -17.52
C THR A 250 10.48 18.84 -18.12
N HIS A 251 9.88 17.73 -18.57
CA HIS A 251 8.51 17.70 -19.11
C HIS A 251 7.42 17.75 -18.04
N LEU A 252 7.71 17.30 -16.82
CA LEU A 252 6.80 17.45 -15.66
C LEU A 252 6.78 18.89 -15.13
N ARG A 253 7.79 19.71 -15.45
CA ARG A 253 7.73 21.16 -15.18
C ARG A 253 6.79 21.81 -16.17
N ALA A 254 5.68 22.34 -15.65
CA ALA A 254 4.51 22.83 -16.37
C ALA A 254 4.76 23.75 -17.58
N HIS A 255 5.90 24.43 -17.65
CA HIS A 255 6.20 25.39 -18.71
C HIS A 255 6.68 24.76 -20.04
N GLU A 256 7.28 23.58 -20.00
CA GLU A 256 7.77 22.91 -21.21
C GLU A 256 6.77 21.90 -21.75
N THR A 257 5.97 21.29 -20.88
CA THR A 257 4.89 20.36 -21.27
C THR A 257 3.84 21.06 -22.15
N VAL A 258 3.46 22.29 -21.80
CA VAL A 258 2.49 23.08 -22.59
C VAL A 258 3.04 23.43 -23.97
N ARG A 259 4.35 23.71 -24.11
CA ARG A 259 4.97 23.98 -25.40
C ARG A 259 5.06 22.74 -26.29
N SER A 260 5.40 21.58 -25.74
CA SER A 260 5.49 20.33 -26.53
C SER A 260 4.12 19.84 -27.00
N ILE A 261 3.05 20.03 -26.24
CA ILE A 261 1.68 19.68 -26.63
C ILE A 261 1.16 20.59 -27.75
N SER A 262 1.58 21.86 -27.79
CA SER A 262 1.12 22.80 -28.81
C SER A 262 1.78 22.61 -30.20
N TYR A 263 2.75 21.72 -30.34
CA TYR A 263 3.46 21.41 -31.61
C TYR A 263 3.27 19.95 -32.05
N ALA A 264 2.44 19.15 -31.35
CA ALA A 264 2.05 17.81 -31.79
C ALA A 264 0.67 17.81 -32.41
#